data_defeb1f565f9e8dcfa4da18b39a28b12
#
_entry.id   defeb1f565f9e8dcfa4da18b39a28b12
#
_cell.length_a   1.000
_cell.length_b   1.000
_cell.length_c   1.000
_cell.angle_alpha   90.00
_cell.angle_beta   90.00
_cell.angle_gamma   90.00
#
_symmetry.space_group_name_H-M   'P 1'
#
loop_
_entity.id
_entity.type
_entity.pdbx_description
1 polymer ?
#
loop_
_entity_poly.entity_id
_entity_poly.type
_entity_poly.pdbx_seq_one_letter_code
_entity_poly.pdbx_strand_id
1 'polypeptide(L)'
;MVVGIGAWGPGFSDWPTLKTLLRDGVSDTPLTVANPAPQIIPANERRRAPLPVKIAVEVSWQALQQSGLAASDVACVFGSGLGDTEITDYMCRVLTTELKQLSPTKFHNSVHNAAAGYWTISSGCMKSANSIAAYHQTAGLALLEGISQCVLQQEPVLITLFDTEAHATYRQIFPCEQSFGAAILVQPMTAQPINAQSKEAKPIVLTLSNEQPAVAQVELADPYLASLAATNPAAGILGLLSLLAQSPSAQPACTSLGIGPARAISLTVEHRQ
;
A
#
# COMPACT_ATOMS: atom_id res chain seq x y z
N MET A 1 -7.07 3.61 -14.90
CA MET A 1 -8.16 2.82 -14.29
C MET A 1 -7.60 1.96 -13.17
N VAL A 2 -8.36 1.79 -12.08
CA VAL A 2 -8.01 0.82 -11.02
C VAL A 2 -8.49 -0.57 -11.48
N VAL A 3 -7.59 -1.54 -11.46
CA VAL A 3 -7.86 -2.91 -11.95
C VAL A 3 -7.58 -3.99 -10.89
N GLY A 4 -6.97 -3.64 -9.78
CA GLY A 4 -6.73 -4.54 -8.67
C GLY A 4 -6.48 -3.78 -7.38
N ILE A 5 -6.96 -4.34 -6.26
CA ILE A 5 -6.74 -3.79 -4.92
C ILE A 5 -6.41 -4.95 -3.98
N GLY A 6 -5.37 -4.79 -3.19
CA GLY A 6 -5.03 -5.70 -2.08
C GLY A 6 -4.99 -4.93 -0.77
N ALA A 7 -5.28 -5.61 0.33
CA ALA A 7 -5.24 -5.01 1.66
C ALA A 7 -4.94 -6.05 2.74
N TRP A 8 -4.24 -5.62 3.77
CA TRP A 8 -4.00 -6.40 4.98
C TRP A 8 -3.81 -5.47 6.17
N GLY A 9 -4.41 -5.83 7.28
CA GLY A 9 -4.27 -5.09 8.53
C GLY A 9 -5.03 -5.77 9.67
N PRO A 10 -5.02 -5.18 10.87
CA PRO A 10 -5.78 -5.69 11.99
C PRO A 10 -7.29 -5.74 11.65
N GLY A 11 -7.88 -6.91 11.76
CA GLY A 11 -9.30 -7.15 11.48
C GLY A 11 -9.65 -7.47 10.03
N PHE A 12 -8.69 -7.43 9.11
CA PHE A 12 -8.91 -7.78 7.71
C PHE A 12 -7.65 -8.35 7.05
N SER A 13 -7.83 -9.37 6.22
CA SER A 13 -6.74 -10.05 5.49
C SER A 13 -6.72 -9.77 3.99
N ASP A 14 -7.75 -9.08 3.48
CA ASP A 14 -7.94 -8.83 2.05
C ASP A 14 -8.82 -7.61 1.80
N TRP A 15 -8.89 -7.20 0.52
CA TRP A 15 -9.72 -6.08 0.09
C TRP A 15 -11.22 -6.28 0.29
N PRO A 16 -11.85 -7.45 0.00
CA PRO A 16 -13.26 -7.66 0.26
C PRO A 16 -13.65 -7.40 1.72
N THR A 17 -12.85 -7.88 2.67
CA THR A 17 -13.07 -7.67 4.09
C THR A 17 -12.91 -6.20 4.48
N LEU A 18 -11.81 -5.54 4.05
CA LEU A 18 -11.62 -4.10 4.29
C LEU A 18 -12.75 -3.28 3.67
N LYS A 19 -13.19 -3.62 2.47
CA LYS A 19 -14.30 -2.94 1.77
C LYS A 19 -15.58 -2.98 2.60
N THR A 20 -15.88 -4.10 3.22
CA THR A 20 -17.03 -4.24 4.12
C THR A 20 -16.87 -3.35 5.35
N LEU A 21 -15.70 -3.36 6.00
CA LEU A 21 -15.42 -2.51 7.15
C LEU A 21 -15.53 -1.01 6.83
N LEU A 22 -15.06 -0.59 5.66
CA LEU A 22 -15.14 0.81 5.19
C LEU A 22 -16.57 1.27 4.91
N ARG A 23 -17.47 0.35 4.57
CA ARG A 23 -18.89 0.64 4.25
C ARG A 23 -19.79 0.54 5.47
N ASP A 24 -19.59 -0.48 6.26
CA ASP A 24 -20.54 -0.91 7.30
C ASP A 24 -20.03 -0.63 8.73
N GLY A 25 -18.76 -0.23 8.86
CA GLY A 25 -18.06 -0.05 10.13
C GLY A 25 -17.49 -1.36 10.68
N VAL A 26 -16.68 -1.25 11.75
CA VAL A 26 -16.13 -2.42 12.44
C VAL A 26 -17.24 -3.07 13.26
N SER A 27 -17.58 -4.33 12.96
CA SER A 27 -18.41 -5.16 13.79
C SER A 27 -17.63 -5.71 14.99
N ASP A 28 -18.29 -6.32 15.97
CA ASP A 28 -17.70 -6.96 17.17
C ASP A 28 -16.72 -8.14 16.86
N THR A 29 -16.18 -8.18 15.65
CA THR A 29 -15.26 -9.23 15.19
C THR A 29 -13.90 -9.04 15.87
N PRO A 30 -13.26 -10.11 16.36
CA PRO A 30 -11.92 -10.02 16.91
C PRO A 30 -10.94 -9.40 15.90
N LEU A 31 -10.22 -8.35 16.30
CA LEU A 31 -9.22 -7.66 15.47
C LEU A 31 -7.92 -8.47 15.25
N THR A 32 -8.00 -9.79 15.47
CA THR A 32 -6.81 -10.66 15.35
C THR A 32 -6.78 -11.33 13.98
N VAL A 33 -5.81 -10.94 13.16
CA VAL A 33 -5.53 -11.55 11.86
C VAL A 33 -4.13 -12.13 11.90
N ALA A 34 -3.97 -13.32 11.32
CA ALA A 34 -2.65 -13.96 11.21
C ALA A 34 -1.72 -13.11 10.34
N ASN A 35 -0.44 -13.08 10.70
CA ASN A 35 0.58 -12.45 9.86
C ASN A 35 0.57 -13.03 8.44
N PRO A 36 0.73 -12.22 7.41
CA PRO A 36 0.68 -12.69 6.03
C PRO A 36 1.83 -13.65 5.73
N ALA A 37 1.52 -14.64 4.91
CA ALA A 37 2.46 -15.66 4.48
C ALA A 37 2.43 -15.81 2.96
N PRO A 38 2.87 -14.80 2.19
CA PRO A 38 2.73 -14.74 0.74
C PRO A 38 3.37 -15.97 0.08
N GLN A 39 2.52 -16.78 -0.59
CA GLN A 39 2.94 -18.06 -1.16
C GLN A 39 3.86 -17.89 -2.37
N ILE A 40 3.84 -16.71 -3.00
CA ILE A 40 4.74 -16.37 -4.10
C ILE A 40 6.21 -16.33 -3.66
N ILE A 41 6.51 -16.00 -2.40
CA ILE A 41 7.86 -16.08 -1.84
C ILE A 41 8.19 -17.54 -1.53
N PRO A 42 9.30 -18.10 -2.05
CA PRO A 42 9.74 -19.46 -1.71
C PRO A 42 9.82 -19.69 -0.20
N ALA A 43 9.42 -20.87 0.27
CA ALA A 43 9.23 -21.16 1.69
C ALA A 43 10.47 -20.84 2.58
N ASN A 44 11.69 -21.06 2.08
CA ASN A 44 12.92 -20.76 2.81
C ASN A 44 13.15 -19.25 2.96
N GLU A 45 12.90 -18.48 1.90
CA GLU A 45 13.02 -17.02 1.91
C GLU A 45 11.88 -16.39 2.72
N ARG A 46 10.65 -16.90 2.59
CA ARG A 46 9.49 -16.44 3.35
C ARG A 46 9.69 -16.54 4.87
N ARG A 47 10.39 -17.58 5.36
CA ARG A 47 10.74 -17.70 6.78
C ARG A 47 11.70 -16.62 7.26
N ARG A 48 12.56 -16.11 6.38
CA ARG A 48 13.57 -15.08 6.66
C ARG A 48 13.08 -13.66 6.39
N ALA A 49 12.02 -13.53 5.57
CA ALA A 49 11.45 -12.25 5.23
C ALA A 49 10.86 -11.57 6.47
N PRO A 50 11.17 -10.30 6.73
CA PRO A 50 10.60 -9.53 7.83
C PRO A 50 9.13 -9.21 7.55
N LEU A 51 8.39 -8.81 8.60
CA LEU A 51 6.95 -8.56 8.51
C LEU A 51 6.59 -7.50 7.45
N PRO A 52 7.28 -6.34 7.35
CA PRO A 52 6.93 -5.34 6.33
C PRO A 52 7.05 -5.90 4.91
N VAL A 53 8.06 -6.73 4.62
CA VAL A 53 8.19 -7.41 3.33
C VAL A 53 7.01 -8.36 3.07
N LYS A 54 6.61 -9.14 4.08
CA LYS A 54 5.50 -10.08 3.94
C LYS A 54 4.19 -9.35 3.66
N ILE A 55 3.92 -8.26 4.37
CA ILE A 55 2.73 -7.42 4.14
C ILE A 55 2.76 -6.87 2.72
N ALA A 56 3.85 -6.22 2.33
CA ALA A 56 3.99 -5.60 1.01
C ALA A 56 3.77 -6.62 -0.13
N VAL A 57 4.40 -7.78 -0.05
CA VAL A 57 4.27 -8.82 -1.09
C VAL A 57 2.87 -9.43 -1.11
N GLU A 58 2.26 -9.64 0.06
CA GLU A 58 0.89 -10.18 0.15
C GLU A 58 -0.12 -9.27 -0.52
N VAL A 59 -0.16 -7.99 -0.14
CA VAL A 59 -1.13 -7.05 -0.72
C VAL A 59 -0.88 -6.79 -2.21
N SER A 60 0.40 -6.79 -2.63
CA SER A 60 0.79 -6.72 -4.03
C SER A 60 0.26 -7.90 -4.84
N TRP A 61 0.40 -9.10 -4.28
CA TRP A 61 -0.08 -10.33 -4.92
C TRP A 61 -1.60 -10.35 -5.05
N GLN A 62 -2.33 -9.93 -4.01
CA GLN A 62 -3.79 -9.81 -4.04
C GLN A 62 -4.25 -8.87 -5.17
N ALA A 63 -3.63 -7.68 -5.27
CA ALA A 63 -3.98 -6.71 -6.31
C ALA A 63 -3.67 -7.25 -7.73
N LEU A 64 -2.52 -7.93 -7.90
CA LEU A 64 -2.14 -8.52 -9.17
C LEU A 64 -3.10 -9.64 -9.59
N GLN A 65 -3.43 -10.56 -8.69
CA GLN A 65 -4.36 -11.65 -8.98
C GLN A 65 -5.74 -11.13 -9.40
N GLN A 66 -6.22 -10.08 -8.77
CA GLN A 66 -7.51 -9.47 -9.11
C GLN A 66 -7.50 -8.84 -10.51
N SER A 67 -6.37 -8.29 -10.94
CA SER A 67 -6.22 -7.64 -12.24
C SER A 67 -6.17 -8.60 -13.44
N GLY A 68 -5.70 -9.83 -13.21
CA GLY A 68 -5.43 -10.81 -14.29
C GLY A 68 -4.19 -10.48 -15.13
N LEU A 69 -3.40 -9.46 -14.77
CA LEU A 69 -2.15 -9.11 -15.46
C LEU A 69 -1.01 -10.05 -15.05
N ALA A 70 -0.03 -10.22 -15.95
CA ALA A 70 1.21 -10.88 -15.60
C ALA A 70 2.14 -9.90 -14.85
N ALA A 71 2.84 -10.37 -13.82
CA ALA A 71 3.78 -9.53 -13.06
C ALA A 71 4.89 -8.93 -13.93
N SER A 72 5.31 -9.65 -14.98
CA SER A 72 6.30 -9.17 -15.95
C SER A 72 5.91 -7.88 -16.68
N ASP A 73 4.63 -7.57 -16.72
CA ASP A 73 4.09 -6.45 -17.51
C ASP A 73 3.76 -5.23 -16.66
N VAL A 74 4.00 -5.30 -15.34
CA VAL A 74 3.58 -4.31 -14.36
C VAL A 74 4.80 -3.65 -13.71
N ALA A 75 4.95 -2.32 -13.88
CA ALA A 75 5.91 -1.54 -13.11
C ALA A 75 5.44 -1.35 -11.65
N CYS A 76 6.34 -1.02 -10.73
CA CYS A 76 6.05 -1.03 -9.31
C CYS A 76 6.54 0.22 -8.59
N VAL A 77 5.73 0.71 -7.65
CA VAL A 77 6.10 1.74 -6.68
C VAL A 77 5.79 1.21 -5.28
N PHE A 78 6.81 1.13 -4.43
CA PHE A 78 6.68 0.70 -3.04
C PHE A 78 6.88 1.90 -2.11
N GLY A 79 5.90 2.16 -1.23
CA GLY A 79 5.94 3.25 -0.27
C GLY A 79 5.92 2.74 1.17
N SER A 80 6.91 3.14 1.97
CA SER A 80 6.95 2.90 3.41
C SER A 80 7.50 4.14 4.11
N GLY A 81 6.76 4.68 5.06
CA GLY A 81 7.16 5.87 5.80
C GLY A 81 8.16 5.61 6.92
N LEU A 82 8.13 4.40 7.48
CA LEU A 82 8.94 4.01 8.64
C LEU A 82 10.07 3.03 8.29
N GLY A 83 9.91 2.26 7.21
CA GLY A 83 10.79 1.12 6.95
C GLY A 83 10.63 0.00 8.00
N ASP A 84 11.72 -0.71 8.29
CA ASP A 84 11.74 -1.75 9.32
C ASP A 84 12.41 -1.23 10.60
N THR A 85 11.59 -0.76 11.54
CA THR A 85 12.08 -0.22 12.81
C THR A 85 12.67 -1.28 13.74
N GLU A 86 12.25 -2.55 13.62
CA GLU A 86 12.83 -3.69 14.34
C GLU A 86 14.27 -3.95 13.91
N ILE A 87 14.52 -3.93 12.60
CA ILE A 87 15.88 -4.09 12.06
C ILE A 87 16.73 -2.87 12.42
N THR A 88 16.18 -1.68 12.37
CA THR A 88 16.88 -0.43 12.75
C THR A 88 17.35 -0.49 14.21
N ASP A 89 16.46 -0.86 15.14
CA ASP A 89 16.82 -1.02 16.56
C ASP A 89 17.89 -2.09 16.74
N TYR A 90 17.72 -3.25 16.11
CA TYR A 90 18.71 -4.32 16.14
C TYR A 90 20.10 -3.84 15.69
N MET A 91 20.17 -3.13 14.56
CA MET A 91 21.46 -2.63 14.03
C MET A 91 22.08 -1.60 14.97
N CYS A 92 21.29 -0.67 15.50
CA CYS A 92 21.77 0.30 16.48
C CYS A 92 22.33 -0.38 17.72
N ARG A 93 21.65 -1.39 18.26
CA ARG A 93 22.16 -2.16 19.41
C ARG A 93 23.46 -2.89 19.12
N VAL A 94 23.55 -3.57 17.97
CA VAL A 94 24.77 -4.30 17.60
C VAL A 94 25.96 -3.35 17.45
N LEU A 95 25.76 -2.16 16.89
CA LEU A 95 26.83 -1.18 16.73
C LEU A 95 27.40 -0.66 18.07
N THR A 96 26.65 -0.78 19.17
CA THR A 96 27.13 -0.43 20.53
C THR A 96 27.88 -1.58 21.20
N THR A 97 27.91 -2.79 20.64
CA THR A 97 28.69 -3.91 21.19
C THR A 97 30.14 -3.86 20.74
N GLU A 98 31.03 -4.51 21.51
CA GLU A 98 32.46 -4.56 21.17
C GLU A 98 32.69 -5.30 19.84
N LEU A 99 32.02 -6.41 19.63
CA LEU A 99 32.24 -7.28 18.46
C LEU A 99 31.60 -6.78 17.18
N LYS A 100 30.56 -5.92 17.25
CA LYS A 100 29.82 -5.35 16.11
C LYS A 100 29.42 -6.39 15.04
N GLN A 101 29.04 -7.59 15.47
CA GLN A 101 28.69 -8.69 14.58
C GLN A 101 27.25 -8.56 14.10
N LEU A 102 27.06 -8.10 12.86
CA LEU A 102 25.75 -7.99 12.21
C LEU A 102 25.36 -9.33 11.57
N SER A 103 24.09 -9.70 11.70
CA SER A 103 23.51 -10.80 10.93
C SER A 103 23.45 -10.43 9.43
N PRO A 104 24.06 -11.23 8.52
CA PRO A 104 23.97 -10.95 7.09
C PRO A 104 22.54 -10.86 6.57
N THR A 105 21.65 -11.73 7.07
CA THR A 105 20.24 -11.72 6.70
C THR A 105 19.53 -10.43 7.14
N LYS A 106 19.76 -9.96 8.38
CA LYS A 106 19.18 -8.71 8.85
C LYS A 106 19.76 -7.51 8.11
N PHE A 107 21.07 -7.52 7.83
CA PHE A 107 21.69 -6.48 7.03
C PHE A 107 21.12 -6.42 5.62
N HIS A 108 20.94 -7.57 4.95
CA HIS A 108 20.31 -7.65 3.64
C HIS A 108 18.89 -7.05 3.64
N ASN A 109 18.13 -7.26 4.71
CA ASN A 109 16.76 -6.78 4.84
C ASN A 109 16.64 -5.33 5.35
N SER A 110 17.75 -4.67 5.71
CA SER A 110 17.73 -3.31 6.26
C SER A 110 17.58 -2.21 5.21
N VAL A 111 17.72 -2.54 3.94
CA VAL A 111 17.59 -1.56 2.85
C VAL A 111 16.12 -1.20 2.62
N HIS A 112 15.84 0.07 2.38
CA HIS A 112 14.46 0.56 2.21
C HIS A 112 13.71 -0.14 1.05
N ASN A 113 14.42 -0.56 0.01
CA ASN A 113 13.85 -1.26 -1.13
C ASN A 113 13.78 -2.79 -0.98
N ALA A 114 13.93 -3.33 0.24
CA ALA A 114 13.85 -4.78 0.46
C ALA A 114 12.54 -5.39 -0.06
N ALA A 115 11.41 -4.76 0.22
CA ALA A 115 10.09 -5.24 -0.24
C ALA A 115 10.01 -5.30 -1.78
N ALA A 116 10.50 -4.27 -2.48
CA ALA A 116 10.58 -4.24 -3.93
C ALA A 116 11.48 -5.37 -4.46
N GLY A 117 12.63 -5.63 -3.82
CA GLY A 117 13.53 -6.72 -4.19
C GLY A 117 12.89 -8.10 -4.03
N TYR A 118 12.23 -8.36 -2.90
CA TYR A 118 11.49 -9.62 -2.69
C TYR A 118 10.35 -9.78 -3.71
N TRP A 119 9.62 -8.71 -4.00
CA TRP A 119 8.56 -8.74 -5.01
C TRP A 119 9.10 -9.07 -6.39
N THR A 120 10.07 -8.30 -6.89
CA THR A 120 10.59 -8.47 -8.26
C THR A 120 11.21 -9.85 -8.47
N ILE A 121 11.97 -10.37 -7.49
CA ILE A 121 12.54 -11.70 -7.57
C ILE A 121 11.47 -12.79 -7.53
N SER A 122 10.52 -12.70 -6.60
CA SER A 122 9.51 -13.74 -6.40
C SER A 122 8.46 -13.77 -7.52
N SER A 123 8.10 -12.62 -8.08
CA SER A 123 7.11 -12.52 -9.15
C SER A 123 7.70 -12.63 -10.56
N GLY A 124 9.03 -12.57 -10.70
CA GLY A 124 9.70 -12.49 -11.98
C GLY A 124 9.51 -11.14 -12.71
N CYS A 125 9.11 -10.09 -11.97
CA CYS A 125 8.94 -8.76 -12.53
C CYS A 125 10.30 -8.17 -12.92
N MET A 126 10.42 -7.75 -14.18
CA MET A 126 11.62 -7.11 -14.74
C MET A 126 11.38 -5.64 -15.12
N LYS A 127 10.20 -5.11 -14.84
CA LYS A 127 9.87 -3.70 -15.02
C LYS A 127 10.49 -2.83 -13.93
N SER A 128 10.40 -1.50 -14.11
CA SER A 128 10.89 -0.54 -13.13
C SER A 128 10.24 -0.76 -11.76
N ALA A 129 11.02 -0.62 -10.69
CA ALA A 129 10.55 -0.71 -9.32
C ALA A 129 11.20 0.40 -8.49
N ASN A 130 10.39 1.34 -8.01
CA ASN A 130 10.81 2.45 -7.18
C ASN A 130 10.42 2.22 -5.72
N SER A 131 11.18 2.82 -4.79
CA SER A 131 10.85 2.81 -3.36
C SER A 131 10.87 4.25 -2.82
N ILE A 132 9.79 4.64 -2.15
CA ILE A 132 9.53 6.01 -1.68
C ILE A 132 9.34 6.01 -0.17
N ALA A 133 9.95 7.01 0.51
CA ALA A 133 9.76 7.29 1.92
C ALA A 133 9.60 8.80 2.14
N ALA A 134 8.53 9.19 2.79
CA ALA A 134 8.24 10.58 3.14
C ALA A 134 7.34 10.70 4.38
N TYR A 135 7.47 9.77 5.32
CA TYR A 135 6.66 9.67 6.53
C TYR A 135 5.16 9.76 6.20
N HIS A 136 4.40 10.69 6.79
CA HIS A 136 2.95 10.83 6.53
C HIS A 136 2.60 11.21 5.09
N GLN A 137 3.54 11.72 4.29
CA GLN A 137 3.33 12.05 2.90
C GLN A 137 3.60 10.86 1.95
N THR A 138 4.06 9.73 2.47
CA THR A 138 4.43 8.57 1.66
C THR A 138 3.29 8.09 0.76
N ALA A 139 2.06 8.01 1.29
CA ALA A 139 0.91 7.56 0.52
C ALA A 139 0.62 8.48 -0.68
N GLY A 140 0.61 9.81 -0.45
CA GLY A 140 0.39 10.79 -1.50
C GLY A 140 1.48 10.78 -2.57
N LEU A 141 2.76 10.71 -2.15
CA LEU A 141 3.89 10.71 -3.08
C LEU A 141 4.00 9.41 -3.87
N ALA A 142 3.72 8.26 -3.27
CA ALA A 142 3.72 6.98 -3.98
C ALA A 142 2.59 6.92 -5.03
N LEU A 143 1.41 7.46 -4.72
CA LEU A 143 0.31 7.57 -5.69
C LEU A 143 0.63 8.57 -6.80
N LEU A 144 1.22 9.72 -6.47
CA LEU A 144 1.66 10.70 -7.47
C LEU A 144 2.66 10.06 -8.43
N GLU A 145 3.69 9.39 -7.91
CA GLU A 145 4.70 8.70 -8.72
C GLU A 145 4.08 7.61 -9.59
N GLY A 146 3.32 6.68 -8.99
CA GLY A 146 2.78 5.53 -9.72
C GLY A 146 1.74 5.92 -10.78
N ILE A 147 0.87 6.89 -10.49
CA ILE A 147 -0.10 7.40 -11.48
C ILE A 147 0.63 8.15 -12.60
N SER A 148 1.65 8.95 -12.26
CA SER A 148 2.46 9.66 -13.27
C SER A 148 3.19 8.69 -14.19
N GLN A 149 3.81 7.63 -13.64
CA GLN A 149 4.43 6.58 -14.46
C GLN A 149 3.40 5.91 -15.37
N CYS A 150 2.25 5.51 -14.82
CA CYS A 150 1.18 4.86 -15.57
C CYS A 150 0.74 5.71 -16.78
N VAL A 151 0.54 7.02 -16.57
CA VAL A 151 0.10 7.93 -17.62
C VAL A 151 1.20 8.22 -18.64
N LEU A 152 2.42 8.47 -18.18
CA LEU A 152 3.53 8.88 -19.05
C LEU A 152 4.10 7.70 -19.85
N GLN A 153 4.23 6.54 -19.24
CA GLN A 153 4.81 5.35 -19.86
C GLN A 153 3.77 4.48 -20.55
N GLN A 154 2.47 4.77 -20.35
CA GLN A 154 1.35 3.98 -20.90
C GLN A 154 1.45 2.50 -20.54
N GLU A 155 1.87 2.21 -19.29
CA GLU A 155 1.96 0.85 -18.77
C GLU A 155 1.25 0.71 -17.41
N PRO A 156 0.83 -0.53 -17.03
CA PRO A 156 0.27 -0.77 -15.71
C PRO A 156 1.30 -0.55 -14.60
N VAL A 157 0.84 0.01 -13.48
CA VAL A 157 1.69 0.26 -12.30
C VAL A 157 1.01 -0.26 -11.05
N LEU A 158 1.73 -1.06 -10.29
CA LEU A 158 1.37 -1.53 -8.95
C LEU A 158 1.94 -0.55 -7.92
N ILE A 159 1.06 0.06 -7.13
CA ILE A 159 1.43 1.00 -6.07
C ILE A 159 1.13 0.32 -4.75
N THR A 160 2.17 0.02 -3.98
CA THR A 160 2.09 -0.74 -2.72
C THR A 160 2.55 0.14 -1.56
N LEU A 161 1.70 0.25 -0.55
CA LEU A 161 1.97 0.98 0.69
C LEU A 161 1.99 0.01 1.86
N PHE A 162 2.98 0.13 2.74
CA PHE A 162 3.11 -0.77 3.88
C PHE A 162 3.95 -0.11 4.98
N ASP A 163 3.47 -0.19 6.21
CA ASP A 163 4.25 0.11 7.41
C ASP A 163 3.84 -0.84 8.52
N THR A 164 4.80 -1.26 9.32
CA THR A 164 4.53 -2.09 10.50
C THR A 164 4.46 -1.23 11.75
N GLU A 165 3.87 -1.80 12.80
CA GLU A 165 3.99 -1.26 14.15
C GLU A 165 5.43 -0.84 14.43
N ALA A 166 5.62 0.36 14.97
CA ALA A 166 6.95 0.87 15.29
C ALA A 166 7.52 0.14 16.52
N HIS A 167 8.79 -0.23 16.45
CA HIS A 167 9.50 -0.80 17.60
C HIS A 167 9.38 0.13 18.82
N ALA A 168 9.24 -0.44 20.01
CA ALA A 168 8.97 0.28 21.25
C ALA A 168 9.91 1.49 21.48
N THR A 169 11.17 1.38 21.09
CA THR A 169 12.17 2.45 21.18
C THR A 169 11.78 3.70 20.40
N TYR A 170 11.01 3.56 19.31
CA TYR A 170 10.68 4.66 18.40
C TYR A 170 9.24 5.17 18.55
N ARG A 171 8.36 4.51 19.32
CA ARG A 171 6.92 4.87 19.42
C ARG A 171 6.65 6.29 19.90
N GLN A 172 7.53 6.87 20.71
CA GLN A 172 7.37 8.26 21.14
C GLN A 172 7.54 9.26 19.98
N ILE A 173 8.32 8.88 18.96
CA ILE A 173 8.57 9.71 17.78
C ILE A 173 7.63 9.33 16.64
N PHE A 174 7.39 8.02 16.48
CA PHE A 174 6.54 7.43 15.45
C PHE A 174 5.41 6.64 16.12
N PRO A 175 4.25 7.26 16.42
CA PRO A 175 3.16 6.63 17.16
C PRO A 175 2.38 5.61 16.32
N CYS A 176 3.08 4.76 15.56
CA CYS A 176 2.51 3.70 14.76
C CYS A 176 2.38 2.43 15.62
N GLU A 177 1.17 2.14 16.09
CA GLU A 177 0.89 1.01 16.99
C GLU A 177 0.40 -0.22 16.26
N GLN A 178 0.06 -0.11 14.99
CA GLN A 178 -0.54 -1.20 14.22
C GLN A 178 0.05 -1.29 12.82
N SER A 179 0.22 -2.52 12.34
CA SER A 179 0.72 -2.78 11.01
C SER A 179 -0.39 -2.69 9.96
N PHE A 180 -0.08 -2.14 8.80
CA PHE A 180 -1.03 -2.00 7.70
C PHE A 180 -0.31 -2.12 6.36
N GLY A 181 -1.01 -2.65 5.36
CA GLY A 181 -0.59 -2.58 3.96
C GLY A 181 -1.76 -2.55 3.01
N ALA A 182 -1.59 -1.84 1.91
CA ALA A 182 -2.52 -1.82 0.79
C ALA A 182 -1.78 -1.69 -0.53
N ALA A 183 -2.35 -2.26 -1.58
CA ALA A 183 -1.85 -2.09 -2.94
C ALA A 183 -2.99 -1.73 -3.87
N ILE A 184 -2.71 -0.83 -4.81
CA ILE A 184 -3.61 -0.46 -5.90
C ILE A 184 -2.87 -0.70 -7.21
N LEU A 185 -3.45 -1.49 -8.10
CA LEU A 185 -2.94 -1.67 -9.44
C LEU A 185 -3.74 -0.79 -10.40
N VAL A 186 -3.05 0.11 -11.08
CA VAL A 186 -3.62 1.03 -12.05
C VAL A 186 -3.13 0.72 -13.45
N GLN A 187 -3.98 0.93 -14.45
CA GLN A 187 -3.60 0.83 -15.87
C GLN A 187 -4.06 2.05 -16.66
N PRO A 188 -3.44 2.36 -17.81
CA PRO A 188 -3.86 3.45 -18.66
C PRO A 188 -5.32 3.31 -19.11
N MET A 189 -5.97 4.44 -19.37
CA MET A 189 -7.36 4.49 -19.87
C MET A 189 -7.52 3.85 -21.27
N THR A 190 -6.44 3.86 -22.05
CA THR A 190 -6.38 3.31 -23.41
C THR A 190 -6.27 1.78 -23.44
N ALA A 191 -5.87 1.17 -22.31
CA ALA A 191 -5.78 -0.28 -22.20
C ALA A 191 -7.17 -0.93 -22.23
N GLN A 192 -7.33 -2.01 -22.98
CA GLN A 192 -8.57 -2.78 -22.95
C GLN A 192 -8.71 -3.49 -21.60
N PRO A 193 -9.93 -3.60 -21.02
CA PRO A 193 -10.15 -4.38 -19.82
C PRO A 193 -9.78 -5.84 -20.09
N ILE A 194 -8.77 -6.37 -19.39
CA ILE A 194 -8.28 -7.74 -19.61
C ILE A 194 -9.28 -8.77 -19.10
N ASN A 195 -10.09 -8.45 -18.12
CA ASN A 195 -11.14 -9.31 -17.58
C ASN A 195 -12.51 -9.05 -18.22
N ALA A 196 -12.67 -9.45 -19.47
CA ALA A 196 -13.99 -9.54 -20.12
C ALA A 196 -14.95 -10.57 -19.45
N GLN A 197 -14.50 -11.29 -18.43
CA GLN A 197 -15.34 -12.29 -17.74
C GLN A 197 -16.20 -11.69 -16.62
N SER A 198 -15.89 -10.53 -16.07
CA SER A 198 -16.81 -9.80 -15.19
C SER A 198 -17.55 -8.72 -15.99
N LYS A 199 -18.54 -9.11 -16.74
CA LYS A 199 -19.42 -8.21 -17.53
C LYS A 199 -20.18 -7.17 -16.68
N GLU A 200 -20.01 -7.17 -15.35
CA GLU A 200 -20.76 -6.31 -14.42
C GLU A 200 -19.92 -5.28 -13.66
N ALA A 201 -18.60 -5.37 -13.66
CA ALA A 201 -17.78 -4.40 -12.92
C ALA A 201 -17.50 -3.17 -13.78
N LYS A 202 -18.17 -2.07 -13.45
CA LYS A 202 -17.91 -0.77 -14.08
C LYS A 202 -16.49 -0.31 -13.81
N PRO A 203 -15.76 0.21 -14.80
CA PRO A 203 -14.38 0.66 -14.62
C PRO A 203 -14.34 1.84 -13.63
N ILE A 204 -13.45 1.74 -12.65
CA ILE A 204 -13.17 2.82 -11.71
C ILE A 204 -12.00 3.64 -12.26
N VAL A 205 -12.28 4.89 -12.57
CA VAL A 205 -11.28 5.85 -13.03
C VAL A 205 -10.77 6.66 -11.87
N LEU A 206 -9.46 6.70 -11.72
CA LEU A 206 -8.78 7.54 -10.76
C LEU A 206 -8.11 8.70 -11.50
N THR A 207 -8.55 9.92 -11.22
CA THR A 207 -7.97 11.14 -11.78
C THR A 207 -7.18 11.87 -10.70
N LEU A 208 -5.95 12.25 -11.01
CA LEU A 208 -5.07 13.01 -10.13
C LEU A 208 -5.03 14.46 -10.61
N SER A 209 -5.25 15.41 -9.70
CA SER A 209 -5.13 16.84 -9.95
C SER A 209 -4.24 17.50 -8.88
N ASN A 210 -3.51 18.52 -9.28
CA ASN A 210 -2.73 19.39 -8.39
C ASN A 210 -3.34 20.79 -8.27
N GLU A 211 -4.61 20.95 -8.69
CA GLU A 211 -5.30 22.23 -8.61
C GLU A 211 -5.75 22.55 -7.19
N GLN A 212 -5.55 23.79 -6.75
CA GLN A 212 -6.02 24.34 -5.48
C GLN A 212 -7.44 24.96 -5.67
N PRO A 213 -8.34 24.88 -4.69
CA PRO A 213 -8.13 24.43 -3.31
C PRO A 213 -8.12 22.92 -3.18
N ALA A 214 -7.27 22.41 -2.29
CA ALA A 214 -7.27 21.00 -1.97
C ALA A 214 -8.65 20.59 -1.43
N VAL A 215 -9.20 19.52 -2.00
CA VAL A 215 -10.41 18.90 -1.48
C VAL A 215 -10.15 18.41 -0.06
N ALA A 216 -11.12 18.50 0.83
CA ALA A 216 -10.99 17.95 2.17
C ALA A 216 -10.66 16.44 2.14
N GLN A 217 -9.87 15.99 3.08
CA GLN A 217 -9.67 14.55 3.27
C GLN A 217 -11.00 13.91 3.64
N VAL A 218 -11.24 12.70 3.14
CA VAL A 218 -12.41 11.92 3.53
C VAL A 218 -12.28 11.54 5.00
N GLU A 219 -13.24 11.94 5.80
CA GLU A 219 -13.37 11.49 7.18
C GLU A 219 -13.83 10.03 7.22
N LEU A 220 -13.06 9.20 7.91
CA LEU A 220 -13.41 7.81 8.13
C LEU A 220 -14.42 7.74 9.29
N ALA A 221 -15.60 7.21 9.04
CA ALA A 221 -16.67 7.11 10.03
C ALA A 221 -16.30 6.16 11.19
N ASP A 222 -15.50 5.14 10.91
CA ASP A 222 -15.06 4.19 11.90
C ASP A 222 -13.87 4.73 12.70
N PRO A 223 -13.97 4.84 14.05
CA PRO A 223 -12.91 5.40 14.89
C PRO A 223 -11.61 4.62 14.85
N TYR A 224 -11.70 3.29 14.68
CA TYR A 224 -10.52 2.42 14.57
C TYR A 224 -9.76 2.68 13.28
N LEU A 225 -10.44 2.72 12.14
CA LEU A 225 -9.81 3.02 10.84
C LEU A 225 -9.29 4.47 10.79
N ALA A 226 -9.98 5.41 11.45
CA ALA A 226 -9.51 6.80 11.59
C ALA A 226 -8.22 6.88 12.42
N SER A 227 -8.14 6.15 13.53
CA SER A 227 -6.92 6.06 14.35
C SER A 227 -5.76 5.42 13.58
N LEU A 228 -6.04 4.35 12.84
CA LEU A 228 -5.05 3.68 11.98
C LEU A 228 -4.50 4.64 10.91
N ALA A 229 -5.38 5.40 10.24
CA ALA A 229 -4.98 6.39 9.24
C ALA A 229 -4.14 7.55 9.83
N ALA A 230 -4.40 7.93 11.07
CA ALA A 230 -3.69 9.01 11.74
C ALA A 230 -2.28 8.61 12.20
N THR A 231 -2.06 7.35 12.55
CA THR A 231 -0.83 6.89 13.20
C THR A 231 0.09 6.08 12.30
N ASN A 232 -0.45 5.38 11.30
CA ASN A 232 0.33 4.57 10.35
C ASN A 232 0.46 5.32 9.01
N PRO A 233 1.68 5.67 8.55
CA PRO A 233 1.88 6.42 7.32
C PRO A 233 1.30 5.75 6.06
N ALA A 234 1.39 4.43 5.95
CA ALA A 234 0.81 3.69 4.82
C ALA A 234 -0.71 3.74 4.83
N ALA A 235 -1.33 3.80 6.02
CA ALA A 235 -2.79 3.86 6.17
C ALA A 235 -3.39 5.23 5.79
N GLY A 236 -2.58 6.25 5.52
CA GLY A 236 -3.04 7.51 4.94
C GLY A 236 -3.84 7.35 3.65
N ILE A 237 -3.72 6.20 2.96
CA ILE A 237 -4.52 5.85 1.77
C ILE A 237 -5.98 5.47 2.09
N LEU A 238 -6.35 5.23 3.35
CA LEU A 238 -7.68 4.72 3.73
C LEU A 238 -8.83 5.62 3.27
N GLY A 239 -8.63 6.94 3.24
CA GLY A 239 -9.61 7.88 2.68
C GLY A 239 -9.91 7.59 1.20
N LEU A 240 -8.89 7.31 0.38
CA LEU A 240 -9.08 6.90 -1.00
C LEU A 240 -9.75 5.53 -1.09
N LEU A 241 -9.31 4.56 -0.29
CA LEU A 241 -9.90 3.21 -0.27
C LEU A 241 -11.38 3.25 0.14
N SER A 242 -11.78 4.18 1.03
CA SER A 242 -13.18 4.33 1.41
C SER A 242 -14.05 4.80 0.24
N LEU A 243 -13.54 5.70 -0.63
CA LEU A 243 -14.22 6.08 -1.86
C LEU A 243 -14.32 4.93 -2.86
N LEU A 244 -13.23 4.14 -3.00
CA LEU A 244 -13.22 2.96 -3.86
C LEU A 244 -14.14 1.83 -3.34
N ALA A 245 -14.44 1.84 -2.04
CA ALA A 245 -15.35 0.88 -1.41
C ALA A 245 -16.82 1.19 -1.69
N GLN A 246 -17.17 2.45 -1.98
CA GLN A 246 -18.56 2.86 -2.19
C GLN A 246 -19.21 2.16 -3.39
N SER A 247 -20.54 2.12 -3.35
CA SER A 247 -21.32 1.68 -4.51
C SER A 247 -21.19 2.68 -5.65
N PRO A 248 -21.28 2.23 -6.91
CA PRO A 248 -21.25 3.14 -8.05
C PRO A 248 -22.22 4.29 -7.90
N SER A 249 -21.70 5.51 -7.91
CA SER A 249 -22.48 6.76 -7.86
C SER A 249 -22.42 7.47 -9.21
N ALA A 250 -23.47 8.22 -9.54
CA ALA A 250 -23.48 9.07 -10.73
C ALA A 250 -22.58 10.32 -10.56
N GLN A 251 -22.24 10.68 -9.33
CA GLN A 251 -21.36 11.82 -9.05
C GLN A 251 -19.96 11.34 -8.68
N PRO A 252 -18.90 11.99 -9.21
CA PRO A 252 -17.53 11.74 -8.80
C PRO A 252 -17.35 12.05 -7.31
N ALA A 253 -16.55 11.22 -6.63
CA ALA A 253 -16.17 11.45 -5.24
C ALA A 253 -14.68 11.82 -5.18
N CYS A 254 -14.34 12.76 -4.31
CA CYS A 254 -13.00 13.33 -4.25
C CYS A 254 -12.40 13.20 -2.84
N THR A 255 -11.09 13.03 -2.78
CA THR A 255 -10.29 13.11 -1.55
C THR A 255 -8.96 13.79 -1.84
N SER A 256 -8.25 14.24 -0.81
CA SER A 256 -6.88 14.74 -0.95
C SER A 256 -5.88 13.93 -0.13
N LEU A 257 -4.65 13.91 -0.60
CA LEU A 257 -3.52 13.30 0.11
C LEU A 257 -2.34 14.27 0.14
N GLY A 258 -1.74 14.43 1.31
CA GLY A 258 -0.58 15.28 1.49
C GLY A 258 0.64 14.77 0.72
N ILE A 259 1.38 15.68 0.10
CA ILE A 259 2.65 15.41 -0.62
C ILE A 259 3.79 16.30 -0.12
N GLY A 260 3.54 17.12 0.87
CA GLY A 260 4.53 18.01 1.48
C GLY A 260 3.86 19.02 2.41
N PRO A 261 4.66 19.93 3.03
CA PRO A 261 4.11 20.99 3.88
C PRO A 261 3.13 21.85 3.09
N ALA A 262 1.89 21.92 3.54
CA ALA A 262 0.80 22.67 2.91
C ALA A 262 0.55 22.34 1.41
N ARG A 263 0.95 21.15 0.95
CA ARG A 263 0.70 20.66 -0.42
C ARG A 263 -0.01 19.31 -0.38
N ALA A 264 -1.01 19.17 -1.23
CA ALA A 264 -1.75 17.93 -1.41
C ALA A 264 -2.07 17.70 -2.88
N ILE A 265 -2.27 16.45 -3.25
CA ILE A 265 -2.91 16.06 -4.51
C ILE A 265 -4.37 15.77 -4.25
N SER A 266 -5.24 16.13 -5.18
CA SER A 266 -6.64 15.75 -5.20
C SER A 266 -6.83 14.52 -6.07
N LEU A 267 -7.58 13.56 -5.57
CA LEU A 267 -7.90 12.31 -6.25
C LEU A 267 -9.41 12.23 -6.44
N THR A 268 -9.84 12.11 -7.67
CA THR A 268 -11.25 11.94 -8.04
C THR A 268 -11.48 10.49 -8.46
N VAL A 269 -12.50 9.88 -7.87
CA VAL A 269 -12.95 8.51 -8.16
C VAL A 269 -14.25 8.59 -8.95
N GLU A 270 -14.26 8.06 -10.16
CA GLU A 270 -15.42 8.00 -11.04
C GLU A 270 -15.75 6.56 -11.40
N HIS A 271 -17.00 6.17 -11.24
CA HIS A 271 -17.53 4.90 -11.75
C HIS A 271 -18.14 5.16 -13.13
N ARG A 272 -17.43 4.81 -14.19
CA ARG A 272 -17.94 5.00 -15.57
C ARG A 272 -19.02 3.98 -15.90
N GLN A 273 -20.06 4.47 -16.58
CA GLN A 273 -21.19 3.65 -17.05
C GLN A 273 -20.80 2.70 -18.17
#